data_4bc7f0bb639fb0b82fd2936ee1fed6e0
#
_entry.id   4bc7f0bb639fb0b82fd2936ee1fed6e0
#
_cell.length_a   1.000
_cell.length_b   1.000
_cell.length_c   1.000
_cell.angle_alpha   90.00
_cell.angle_beta   90.00
_cell.angle_gamma   90.00
#
_symmetry.space_group_name_H-M   'P 1'
#
loop_
_entity.id
_entity.type
_entity.pdbx_description
1 polymer ?
#
loop_
_entity_poly.entity_id
_entity_poly.type
_entity_poly.pdbx_seq_one_letter_code
_entity_poly.pdbx_strand_id
1 'polypeptide(L)'
;LLISDGEEASGARDSDTILSDTLEAAIGALYLDGGIETASNFIYKFWNPLIEKDRKPPLDAKTALQEWAQMKRYELPEYKVISHDGPAHSPEFVIEVFLEHHQPRKGVGPSKRRAEQMAAELLLADLRLGE
;
A
#
# COMPACT_ATOMS: atom_id res chain seq x y z
N LEU A 1 -3.70 23.73 15.22
CA LEU A 1 -2.68 23.21 16.14
C LEU A 1 -1.92 24.38 16.73
N LEU A 2 -1.91 24.54 18.05
CA LEU A 2 -1.03 25.47 18.74
C LEU A 2 0.27 24.72 19.05
N ILE A 3 1.36 25.14 18.42
CA ILE A 3 2.71 24.63 18.65
C ILE A 3 3.62 25.80 18.98
N SER A 4 4.71 25.54 19.67
CA SER A 4 5.71 26.57 20.00
C SER A 4 6.51 26.97 18.76
N ASP A 5 7.10 28.19 18.77
CA ASP A 5 7.93 28.68 17.66
C ASP A 5 9.12 27.74 17.35
N GLY A 6 9.68 27.09 18.38
CA GLY A 6 10.76 26.13 18.22
C GLY A 6 10.32 24.83 17.54
N GLU A 7 9.13 24.34 17.85
CA GLU A 7 8.54 23.16 17.20
C GLU A 7 8.11 23.48 15.77
N GLU A 8 7.60 24.69 15.52
CA GLU A 8 7.26 25.13 14.17
C GLU A 8 8.51 25.19 13.28
N ALA A 9 9.61 25.73 13.78
CA ALA A 9 10.89 25.76 13.07
C ALA A 9 11.48 24.36 12.79
N SER A 10 11.13 23.35 13.59
CA SER A 10 11.55 21.94 13.38
C SER A 10 10.66 21.15 12.42
N GLY A 11 9.61 21.75 11.84
CA GLY A 11 8.68 21.08 10.93
C GLY A 11 7.59 20.26 11.63
N ALA A 12 7.30 20.55 12.91
CA ALA A 12 6.32 19.81 13.70
C ALA A 12 4.90 19.79 13.09
N ARG A 13 4.54 20.80 12.30
CA ARG A 13 3.22 20.85 11.62
C ARG A 13 3.03 19.72 10.61
N ASP A 14 4.11 19.25 9.99
CA ASP A 14 4.11 18.21 8.97
C ASP A 14 4.56 16.85 9.53
N SER A 15 4.74 16.75 10.86
CA SER A 15 5.08 15.51 11.53
C SER A 15 3.87 14.58 11.63
N ASP A 16 3.94 13.42 10.97
CA ASP A 16 2.88 12.41 11.00
C ASP A 16 2.52 11.99 12.44
N THR A 17 3.50 11.92 13.33
CA THR A 17 3.27 11.59 14.75
C THR A 17 2.44 12.66 15.44
N ILE A 18 2.81 13.94 15.31
CA ILE A 18 2.09 15.05 15.94
C ILE A 18 0.69 15.20 15.37
N LEU A 19 0.52 14.99 14.06
CA LEU A 19 -0.78 15.01 13.41
C LEU A 19 -1.66 13.86 13.89
N SER A 20 -1.12 12.67 14.03
CA SER A 20 -1.81 11.50 14.56
C SER A 20 -2.28 11.71 16.00
N ASP A 21 -1.37 12.10 16.88
CA ASP A 21 -1.68 12.37 18.29
C ASP A 21 -2.76 13.45 18.45
N THR A 22 -2.68 14.49 17.61
CA THR A 22 -3.68 15.57 17.59
C THR A 22 -5.05 15.07 17.17
N LEU A 23 -5.10 14.20 16.16
CA LEU A 23 -6.36 13.61 15.68
C LEU A 23 -6.96 12.68 16.74
N GLU A 24 -6.15 11.88 17.41
CA GLU A 24 -6.59 11.02 18.51
C GLU A 24 -7.14 11.84 19.67
N ALA A 25 -6.46 12.93 20.06
CA ALA A 25 -6.93 13.85 21.08
C ALA A 25 -8.27 14.53 20.70
N ALA A 26 -8.44 14.89 19.42
CA ALA A 26 -9.69 15.48 18.93
C ALA A 26 -10.85 14.47 18.98
N ILE A 27 -10.62 13.22 18.59
CA ILE A 27 -11.61 12.13 18.68
C ILE A 27 -11.98 11.87 20.16
N GLY A 28 -10.98 11.83 21.05
CA GLY A 28 -11.18 11.69 22.48
C GLY A 28 -12.02 12.81 23.08
N ALA A 29 -11.77 14.07 22.69
CA ALA A 29 -12.54 15.22 23.13
C ALA A 29 -14.00 15.15 22.65
N LEU A 30 -14.24 14.77 21.40
CA LEU A 30 -15.59 14.56 20.85
C LEU A 30 -16.34 13.45 21.59
N TYR A 31 -15.64 12.38 21.97
CA TYR A 31 -16.23 11.30 22.76
C TYR A 31 -16.62 11.76 24.16
N LEU A 32 -15.75 12.52 24.84
CA LEU A 32 -16.02 13.02 26.19
C LEU A 32 -17.17 14.06 26.24
N ASP A 33 -17.29 14.88 25.20
CA ASP A 33 -18.31 15.92 25.11
C ASP A 33 -19.68 15.41 24.62
N GLY A 34 -19.66 14.58 23.56
CA GLY A 34 -20.87 14.15 22.85
C GLY A 34 -21.09 12.63 22.79
N GLY A 35 -20.30 11.85 23.51
CA GLY A 35 -20.41 10.39 23.56
C GLY A 35 -19.98 9.68 22.28
N ILE A 36 -20.20 8.36 22.27
CA ILE A 36 -19.74 7.49 21.18
C ILE A 36 -20.37 7.83 19.82
N GLU A 37 -21.60 8.30 19.81
CA GLU A 37 -22.31 8.64 18.59
C GLU A 37 -21.67 9.83 17.88
N THR A 38 -21.31 10.89 18.63
CA THR A 38 -20.62 12.07 18.10
C THR A 38 -19.25 11.72 17.54
N ALA A 39 -18.45 10.95 18.27
CA ALA A 39 -17.14 10.50 17.82
C ALA A 39 -17.26 9.59 16.58
N SER A 40 -18.22 8.66 16.55
CA SER A 40 -18.46 7.80 15.40
C SER A 40 -18.84 8.57 14.15
N ASN A 41 -19.74 9.54 14.26
CA ASN A 41 -20.17 10.38 13.14
C ASN A 41 -18.99 11.17 12.56
N PHE A 42 -18.10 11.69 13.41
CA PHE A 42 -16.87 12.36 12.98
C PHE A 42 -15.97 11.39 12.20
N ILE A 43 -15.71 10.20 12.76
CA ILE A 43 -14.89 9.18 12.10
C ILE A 43 -15.51 8.81 10.74
N TYR A 44 -16.77 8.42 10.67
CA TYR A 44 -17.44 8.04 9.43
C TYR A 44 -17.39 9.14 8.37
N LYS A 45 -17.56 10.40 8.76
CA LYS A 45 -17.50 11.52 7.82
C LYS A 45 -16.16 11.63 7.10
N PHE A 46 -15.05 11.38 7.78
CA PHE A 46 -13.71 11.53 7.21
C PHE A 46 -13.13 10.24 6.67
N TRP A 47 -13.46 9.07 7.26
CA TRP A 47 -12.92 7.78 6.83
C TRP A 47 -13.72 7.11 5.73
N ASN A 48 -15.06 7.25 5.69
CA ASN A 48 -15.83 6.60 4.63
C ASN A 48 -15.39 6.96 3.21
N PRO A 49 -15.09 8.22 2.88
CA PRO A 49 -14.59 8.55 1.54
C PRO A 49 -13.23 7.91 1.23
N LEU A 50 -12.38 7.72 2.24
CA LEU A 50 -11.08 7.06 2.09
C LEU A 50 -11.26 5.56 1.90
N ILE A 51 -12.12 4.93 2.71
CA ILE A 51 -12.47 3.50 2.59
C ILE A 51 -13.12 3.22 1.24
N GLU A 52 -14.00 4.09 0.75
CA GLU A 52 -14.63 3.93 -0.56
C GLU A 52 -13.63 4.08 -1.72
N LYS A 53 -12.66 4.96 -1.59
CA LYS A 53 -11.57 5.11 -2.55
C LYS A 53 -10.65 3.87 -2.55
N ASP A 54 -10.47 3.23 -1.39
CA ASP A 54 -9.66 2.03 -1.17
C ASP A 54 -10.49 0.72 -1.20
N ARG A 55 -11.74 0.77 -1.67
CA ARG A 55 -12.62 -0.42 -1.76
C ARG A 55 -12.13 -1.52 -2.69
N LYS A 56 -11.09 -1.26 -3.47
CA LYS A 56 -10.24 -2.35 -3.97
C LYS A 56 -9.11 -2.48 -2.94
N PRO A 57 -9.15 -3.48 -2.03
CA PRO A 57 -7.93 -3.81 -1.32
C PRO A 57 -6.86 -3.95 -2.39
N PRO A 58 -5.63 -3.45 -2.16
CA PRO A 58 -4.54 -3.76 -3.08
C PRO A 58 -4.58 -5.27 -3.18
N LEU A 59 -5.08 -5.78 -4.32
CA LEU A 59 -5.06 -7.20 -4.59
C LEU A 59 -3.59 -7.52 -4.37
N ASP A 60 -3.31 -8.37 -3.38
CA ASP A 60 -1.95 -8.88 -3.28
C ASP A 60 -1.75 -9.70 -4.57
N ALA A 61 -1.20 -9.03 -5.56
CA ALA A 61 -1.09 -9.58 -6.89
C ALA A 61 -0.24 -10.85 -6.88
N LYS A 62 0.67 -10.95 -5.91
CA LYS A 62 1.46 -12.17 -5.69
C LYS A 62 0.57 -13.30 -5.21
N THR A 63 -0.31 -13.05 -4.25
CA THR A 63 -1.28 -14.04 -3.76
C THR A 63 -2.24 -14.44 -4.87
N ALA A 64 -2.81 -13.47 -5.59
CA ALA A 64 -3.73 -13.75 -6.70
C ALA A 64 -3.07 -14.56 -7.83
N LEU A 65 -1.80 -14.28 -8.15
CA LEU A 65 -1.03 -15.03 -9.15
C LEU A 65 -0.74 -16.46 -8.67
N GLN A 66 -0.42 -16.61 -7.38
CA GLN A 66 -0.23 -17.92 -6.76
C GLN A 66 -1.50 -18.77 -6.79
N GLU A 67 -2.64 -18.19 -6.40
CA GLU A 67 -3.94 -18.86 -6.43
C GLU A 67 -4.32 -19.26 -7.86
N TRP A 68 -4.08 -18.38 -8.83
CA TRP A 68 -4.31 -18.66 -10.24
C TRP A 68 -3.46 -19.84 -10.74
N ALA A 69 -2.15 -19.84 -10.42
CA ALA A 69 -1.24 -20.92 -10.79
C ALA A 69 -1.69 -22.26 -10.16
N GLN A 70 -2.06 -22.25 -8.88
CA GLN A 70 -2.57 -23.46 -8.19
C GLN A 70 -3.86 -23.98 -8.82
N MET A 71 -4.80 -23.08 -9.17
CA MET A 71 -6.06 -23.45 -9.84
C MET A 71 -5.80 -24.12 -11.22
N LYS A 72 -4.78 -23.65 -11.94
CA LYS A 72 -4.37 -24.23 -13.24
C LYS A 72 -3.40 -25.43 -13.07
N ARG A 73 -3.03 -25.79 -11.84
CA ARG A 73 -2.07 -26.88 -11.50
C ARG A 73 -0.67 -26.63 -12.07
N TYR A 74 -0.27 -25.38 -12.15
CA TYR A 74 1.09 -24.97 -12.48
C TYR A 74 1.97 -24.90 -11.22
N GLU A 75 3.29 -24.91 -11.43
CA GLU A 75 4.22 -24.59 -10.34
C GLU A 75 4.02 -23.16 -9.83
N LEU A 76 4.45 -22.92 -8.59
CA LEU A 76 4.31 -21.59 -7.99
C LEU A 76 5.17 -20.55 -8.74
N PRO A 77 4.69 -19.31 -8.86
CA PRO A 77 5.46 -18.25 -9.49
C PRO A 77 6.80 -18.01 -8.80
N GLU A 78 7.88 -17.95 -9.56
CA GLU A 78 9.22 -17.62 -9.09
C GLU A 78 9.55 -16.16 -9.35
N TYR A 79 10.21 -15.50 -8.38
CA TYR A 79 10.62 -14.10 -8.47
C TYR A 79 12.14 -13.98 -8.39
N LYS A 80 12.75 -13.30 -9.37
CA LYS A 80 14.20 -13.08 -9.41
C LYS A 80 14.53 -11.60 -9.45
N VAL A 81 15.44 -11.15 -8.59
CA VAL A 81 15.98 -9.79 -8.66
C VAL A 81 16.90 -9.70 -9.87
N ILE A 82 16.56 -8.81 -10.81
CA ILE A 82 17.35 -8.56 -12.02
C ILE A 82 18.37 -7.47 -11.77
N SER A 83 17.93 -6.36 -11.13
CA SER A 83 18.83 -5.29 -10.69
C SER A 83 18.32 -4.63 -9.42
N HIS A 84 19.26 -4.00 -8.72
CA HIS A 84 19.02 -3.17 -7.57
C HIS A 84 19.94 -1.94 -7.69
N ASP A 85 19.40 -0.85 -8.17
CA ASP A 85 20.10 0.37 -8.48
C ASP A 85 19.50 1.57 -7.75
N GLY A 86 20.13 2.74 -7.88
CA GLY A 86 19.67 3.98 -7.29
C GLY A 86 20.34 4.33 -5.95
N PRO A 87 20.26 5.61 -5.55
CA PRO A 87 20.81 6.07 -4.28
C PRO A 87 20.02 5.52 -3.09
N ALA A 88 20.67 5.46 -1.91
CA ALA A 88 20.09 4.88 -0.70
C ALA A 88 18.72 5.51 -0.29
N HIS A 89 18.48 6.77 -0.65
CA HIS A 89 17.22 7.48 -0.37
C HIS A 89 16.14 7.29 -1.46
N SER A 90 16.48 6.66 -2.60
CA SER A 90 15.56 6.36 -3.69
C SER A 90 16.02 5.10 -4.44
N PRO A 91 15.99 3.93 -3.79
CA PRO A 91 16.38 2.68 -4.42
C PRO A 91 15.37 2.28 -5.50
N GLU A 92 15.85 1.65 -6.55
CA GLU A 92 15.04 1.05 -7.59
C GLU A 92 15.33 -0.44 -7.69
N PHE A 93 14.31 -1.26 -7.52
CA PHE A 93 14.38 -2.71 -7.68
C PHE A 93 13.70 -3.10 -8.98
N VAL A 94 14.37 -3.91 -9.78
CA VAL A 94 13.78 -4.58 -10.94
C VAL A 94 13.68 -6.07 -10.63
N ILE A 95 12.47 -6.60 -10.64
CA ILE A 95 12.19 -8.00 -10.35
C ILE A 95 11.42 -8.60 -11.50
N GLU A 96 11.81 -9.79 -11.89
CA GLU A 96 11.16 -10.59 -12.92
C GLU A 96 10.40 -11.74 -12.27
N VAL A 97 9.14 -11.94 -12.68
CA VAL A 97 8.32 -13.09 -12.29
C VAL A 97 8.29 -14.11 -13.43
N PHE A 98 8.47 -15.37 -13.07
CA PHE A 98 8.39 -16.52 -13.96
C PHE A 98 7.18 -17.38 -13.59
N LEU A 99 6.45 -17.81 -14.57
CA LEU A 99 5.38 -18.78 -14.44
C LEU A 99 5.47 -19.77 -15.60
N GLU A 100 5.24 -21.04 -15.31
CA GLU A 100 5.29 -22.14 -16.28
C GLU A 100 4.41 -21.83 -17.50
N HIS A 101 4.95 -22.06 -18.70
CA HIS A 101 4.31 -21.83 -20.00
C HIS A 101 3.93 -20.37 -20.32
N HIS A 102 4.40 -19.39 -19.55
CA HIS A 102 4.10 -17.97 -19.76
C HIS A 102 5.37 -17.14 -19.93
N GLN A 103 5.24 -16.05 -20.66
CA GLN A 103 6.34 -15.09 -20.82
C GLN A 103 6.60 -14.36 -19.50
N PRO A 104 7.85 -14.27 -19.05
CA PRO A 104 8.18 -13.57 -17.84
C PRO A 104 7.78 -12.07 -17.91
N ARG A 105 7.47 -11.48 -16.76
CA ARG A 105 7.18 -10.04 -16.65
C ARG A 105 8.07 -9.39 -15.61
N LYS A 106 8.49 -8.14 -15.91
CA LYS A 106 9.33 -7.33 -15.03
C LYS A 106 8.50 -6.28 -14.33
N GLY A 107 8.65 -6.19 -13.02
CA GLY A 107 8.12 -5.10 -12.21
C GLY A 107 9.24 -4.24 -11.65
N VAL A 108 9.00 -2.95 -11.55
CA VAL A 108 9.92 -1.96 -11.00
C VAL A 108 9.28 -1.29 -9.79
N GLY A 109 10.04 -1.04 -8.75
CA GLY A 109 9.50 -0.38 -7.56
C GLY A 109 10.57 0.07 -6.57
N PRO A 110 10.20 0.97 -5.64
CA PRO A 110 11.11 1.52 -4.64
C PRO A 110 11.51 0.53 -3.54
N SER A 111 10.94 -0.66 -3.56
CA SER A 111 11.31 -1.77 -2.68
C SER A 111 11.09 -3.10 -3.40
N LYS A 112 11.80 -4.13 -2.95
CA LYS A 112 11.65 -5.50 -3.46
C LYS A 112 10.18 -5.92 -3.49
N ARG A 113 9.45 -5.72 -2.38
CA ARG A 113 8.03 -6.07 -2.27
C ARG A 113 7.17 -5.34 -3.32
N ARG A 114 7.39 -4.04 -3.55
CA ARG A 114 6.61 -3.28 -4.54
C ARG A 114 6.93 -3.73 -5.97
N ALA A 115 8.20 -4.00 -6.29
CA ALA A 115 8.60 -4.51 -7.59
C ALA A 115 8.02 -5.92 -7.86
N GLU A 116 8.00 -6.80 -6.85
CA GLU A 116 7.36 -8.13 -6.95
C GLU A 116 5.85 -8.02 -7.21
N GLN A 117 5.14 -7.14 -6.50
CA GLN A 117 3.71 -6.88 -6.72
C GLN A 117 3.45 -6.37 -8.14
N MET A 118 4.23 -5.41 -8.61
CA MET A 118 4.10 -4.88 -9.97
C MET A 118 4.35 -5.97 -11.03
N ALA A 119 5.36 -6.81 -10.86
CA ALA A 119 5.63 -7.92 -11.78
C ALA A 119 4.44 -8.90 -11.84
N ALA A 120 3.87 -9.24 -10.67
CA ALA A 120 2.71 -10.11 -10.57
C ALA A 120 1.45 -9.49 -11.21
N GLU A 121 1.20 -8.19 -11.00
CA GLU A 121 0.08 -7.46 -11.61
C GLU A 121 0.16 -7.51 -13.15
N LEU A 122 1.34 -7.27 -13.71
CA LEU A 122 1.54 -7.29 -15.16
C LEU A 122 1.31 -8.69 -15.73
N LEU A 123 1.81 -9.74 -15.06
CA LEU A 123 1.59 -11.10 -15.51
C LEU A 123 0.11 -11.51 -15.41
N LEU A 124 -0.58 -11.16 -14.32
CA LEU A 124 -2.02 -11.40 -14.17
C LEU A 124 -2.86 -10.68 -15.23
N ALA A 125 -2.46 -9.48 -15.64
CA ALA A 125 -3.14 -8.76 -16.71
C ALA A 125 -3.06 -9.52 -18.04
N ASP A 126 -1.88 -10.05 -18.36
CA ASP A 126 -1.72 -10.87 -19.59
C ASP A 126 -2.54 -12.15 -19.54
N LEU A 127 -2.57 -12.82 -18.37
CA LEU A 127 -3.32 -14.07 -18.20
C LEU A 127 -4.83 -13.86 -18.39
N ARG A 128 -5.37 -12.69 -17.97
CA ARG A 128 -6.78 -12.33 -18.15
C ARG A 128 -7.14 -11.94 -19.59
N LEU A 129 -6.16 -11.47 -20.36
CA LEU A 129 -6.36 -11.12 -21.78
C LEU A 129 -6.27 -12.34 -22.70
N GLY A 130 -5.71 -13.45 -22.22
CA GLY A 130 -5.56 -14.70 -22.96
C GLY A 130 -6.67 -15.74 -22.71
N GLU A 131 -7.58 -15.47 -21.77
CA GLU A 131 -8.79 -16.27 -21.50
C GLU A 131 -9.99 -15.77 -22.30
#